data_4dc3f85da21df9635a64eb18c04f230a
#
_entry.id   4dc3f85da21df9635a64eb18c04f230a
#
_cell.length_a   1.000
_cell.length_b   1.000
_cell.length_c   1.000
_cell.angle_alpha   90.00
_cell.angle_beta   90.00
_cell.angle_gamma   90.00
#
_symmetry.space_group_name_H-M   'P 1'
#
loop_
_entity.id
_entity.type
_entity.pdbx_description
1 polymer ?
#
loop_
_entity_poly.entity_id
_entity_poly.type
_entity_poly.pdbx_seq_one_letter_code
_entity_poly.pdbx_strand_id
1 'polypeptide(L)'
;MNWRERLKEEFLSGWKPFEVAWVVIFLAAQIIAYVLAPDSPLGMISGIAGILCVVLVSKGKISNYFFGLIFAYTYFYVAWGNNFLGEMNTVLYVYIPSQFIGYFMWKQHMQNDNGGESVIAKALTPKGWAILLVSVGIGTFCFVQALKAAGGSSTGLDGLTTIITVAAQLLMILRYREQWLLWIVLNVLSILLWAEQPAMYLMYSAYLLNSLYGYYNWTKLVKAESH
;
A
#
# COMPACT_ATOMS: atom_id res chain seq x y z
N MET A 1 -21.69 -6.23 -19.94
CA MET A 1 -21.14 -7.24 -19.03
C MET A 1 -21.94 -7.24 -17.73
N ASN A 2 -22.44 -8.42 -17.31
CA ASN A 2 -23.23 -8.58 -16.11
C ASN A 2 -22.32 -8.38 -14.86
N TRP A 3 -22.87 -7.91 -13.72
CA TRP A 3 -22.12 -7.69 -12.49
C TRP A 3 -21.37 -8.95 -12.00
N ARG A 4 -21.93 -10.15 -12.21
CA ARG A 4 -21.29 -11.43 -11.89
C ARG A 4 -20.07 -11.71 -12.76
N GLU A 5 -20.09 -11.33 -14.00
CA GLU A 5 -18.95 -11.47 -14.92
C GLU A 5 -17.83 -10.51 -14.53
N ARG A 6 -18.18 -9.27 -14.14
CA ARG A 6 -17.20 -8.30 -13.61
C ARG A 6 -16.53 -8.80 -12.34
N LEU A 7 -17.28 -9.37 -11.41
CA LEU A 7 -16.69 -9.95 -10.19
C LEU A 7 -15.75 -11.13 -10.51
N LYS A 8 -16.13 -12.00 -11.45
CA LYS A 8 -15.27 -13.10 -11.90
C LYS A 8 -13.99 -12.58 -12.54
N GLU A 9 -14.09 -11.56 -13.36
CA GLU A 9 -12.95 -10.94 -14.03
C GLU A 9 -12.01 -10.27 -13.02
N GLU A 10 -12.55 -9.59 -12.03
CA GLU A 10 -11.78 -8.88 -11.01
C GLU A 10 -11.07 -9.84 -10.03
N PHE A 11 -11.78 -10.87 -9.55
CA PHE A 11 -11.31 -11.72 -8.45
C PHE A 11 -10.86 -13.12 -8.85
N LEU A 12 -11.15 -13.57 -10.08
CA LEU A 12 -10.82 -14.94 -10.52
C LEU A 12 -10.00 -14.97 -11.81
N SER A 13 -10.14 -13.98 -12.70
CA SER A 13 -9.37 -13.96 -13.95
C SER A 13 -7.94 -13.48 -13.73
N GLY A 14 -6.99 -14.14 -14.43
CA GLY A 14 -5.58 -13.77 -14.39
C GLY A 14 -4.88 -14.06 -13.05
N TRP A 15 -5.50 -14.85 -12.16
CA TRP A 15 -4.86 -15.29 -10.94
C TRP A 15 -4.08 -16.57 -11.19
N LYS A 16 -2.81 -16.55 -10.81
CA LYS A 16 -1.95 -17.74 -10.82
C LYS A 16 -2.18 -18.54 -9.54
N PRO A 17 -2.05 -19.87 -9.56
CA PRO A 17 -2.23 -20.70 -8.38
C PRO A 17 -1.38 -20.24 -7.18
N PHE A 18 -0.17 -19.77 -7.42
CA PHE A 18 0.71 -19.26 -6.39
C PHE A 18 0.18 -17.96 -5.75
N GLU A 19 -0.44 -17.06 -6.51
CA GLU A 19 -1.02 -15.81 -6.01
C GLU A 19 -2.23 -16.08 -5.11
N VAL A 20 -3.04 -17.06 -5.49
CA VAL A 20 -4.16 -17.54 -4.66
C VAL A 20 -3.64 -18.14 -3.36
N ALA A 21 -2.66 -19.03 -3.44
CA ALA A 21 -2.02 -19.62 -2.25
C ALA A 21 -1.44 -18.53 -1.33
N TRP A 22 -0.80 -17.51 -1.89
CA TRP A 22 -0.23 -16.37 -1.19
C TRP A 22 -1.29 -15.59 -0.39
N VAL A 23 -2.42 -15.24 -1.03
CA VAL A 23 -3.54 -14.58 -0.36
C VAL A 23 -4.10 -15.44 0.76
N VAL A 24 -4.33 -16.74 0.49
CA VAL A 24 -4.87 -17.68 1.49
C VAL A 24 -3.93 -17.79 2.69
N ILE A 25 -2.61 -17.90 2.46
CA ILE A 25 -1.62 -17.96 3.54
C ILE A 25 -1.65 -16.68 4.38
N PHE A 26 -1.68 -15.51 3.75
CA PHE A 26 -1.72 -14.24 4.48
C PHE A 26 -3.00 -14.06 5.29
N LEU A 27 -4.16 -14.39 4.71
CA LEU A 27 -5.44 -14.32 5.41
C LEU A 27 -5.51 -15.34 6.55
N ALA A 28 -5.03 -16.56 6.33
CA ALA A 28 -4.94 -17.57 7.38
C ALA A 28 -4.00 -17.12 8.52
N ALA A 29 -2.84 -16.56 8.20
CA ALA A 29 -1.90 -16.03 9.19
C ALA A 29 -2.54 -14.91 10.02
N GLN A 30 -3.29 -13.99 9.39
CA GLN A 30 -4.02 -12.92 10.08
C GLN A 30 -5.09 -13.47 11.02
N ILE A 31 -5.87 -14.46 10.59
CA ILE A 31 -6.90 -15.11 11.41
C ILE A 31 -6.26 -15.87 12.57
N ILE A 32 -5.20 -16.63 12.31
CA ILE A 32 -4.47 -17.38 13.34
C ILE A 32 -3.89 -16.42 14.39
N ALA A 33 -3.26 -15.32 13.96
CA ALA A 33 -2.73 -14.31 14.86
C ALA A 33 -3.82 -13.73 15.75
N TYR A 34 -4.99 -13.42 15.20
CA TYR A 34 -6.14 -12.94 15.98
C TYR A 34 -6.67 -13.99 16.97
N VAL A 35 -6.70 -15.25 16.60
CA VAL A 35 -7.17 -16.35 17.49
C VAL A 35 -6.18 -16.58 18.65
N LEU A 36 -4.88 -16.51 18.36
CA LEU A 36 -3.83 -16.73 19.37
C LEU A 36 -3.64 -15.54 20.32
N ALA A 37 -3.80 -14.34 19.82
CA ALA A 37 -3.69 -13.10 20.58
C ALA A 37 -4.84 -12.16 20.17
N PRO A 38 -6.05 -12.36 20.71
CA PRO A 38 -7.21 -11.57 20.34
C PRO A 38 -6.99 -10.08 20.61
N ASP A 39 -7.07 -9.29 19.56
CA ASP A 39 -7.11 -7.83 19.58
C ASP A 39 -8.55 -7.37 19.31
N SER A 40 -8.75 -6.14 18.90
CA SER A 40 -10.07 -5.65 18.52
C SER A 40 -10.59 -6.32 17.24
N PRO A 41 -11.90 -6.61 17.11
CA PRO A 41 -12.47 -7.07 15.84
C PRO A 41 -12.21 -6.11 14.68
N LEU A 42 -12.10 -4.80 14.96
CA LEU A 42 -11.72 -3.80 13.96
C LEU A 42 -10.28 -3.97 13.50
N GLY A 43 -9.36 -4.36 14.39
CA GLY A 43 -7.98 -4.70 14.03
C GLY A 43 -7.91 -5.88 13.06
N MET A 44 -8.70 -6.92 13.31
CA MET A 44 -8.80 -8.06 12.39
C MET A 44 -9.36 -7.66 11.02
N ILE A 45 -10.45 -6.89 10.99
CA ILE A 45 -11.04 -6.41 9.72
C ILE A 45 -10.04 -5.55 8.96
N SER A 46 -9.35 -4.65 9.67
CA SER A 46 -8.30 -3.80 9.11
C SER A 46 -7.17 -4.62 8.48
N GLY A 47 -6.68 -5.64 9.19
CA GLY A 47 -5.64 -6.52 8.68
C GLY A 47 -6.06 -7.29 7.41
N ILE A 48 -7.25 -7.87 7.41
CA ILE A 48 -7.79 -8.58 6.24
C ILE A 48 -7.95 -7.62 5.06
N ALA A 49 -8.57 -6.45 5.27
CA ALA A 49 -8.79 -5.46 4.23
C ALA A 49 -7.46 -4.90 3.69
N GLY A 50 -6.48 -4.67 4.55
CA GLY A 50 -5.14 -4.24 4.17
C GLY A 50 -4.41 -5.26 3.29
N ILE A 51 -4.45 -6.55 3.66
CA ILE A 51 -3.86 -7.63 2.87
C ILE A 51 -4.50 -7.69 1.48
N LEU A 52 -5.82 -7.68 1.40
CA LEU A 52 -6.54 -7.70 0.12
C LEU A 52 -6.22 -6.47 -0.72
N CYS A 53 -6.19 -5.29 -0.11
CA CYS A 53 -5.80 -4.05 -0.77
C CYS A 53 -4.41 -4.17 -1.43
N VAL A 54 -3.36 -4.50 -0.68
CA VAL A 54 -1.98 -4.51 -1.21
C VAL A 54 -1.76 -5.60 -2.25
N VAL A 55 -2.42 -6.74 -2.13
CA VAL A 55 -2.37 -7.80 -3.15
C VAL A 55 -3.07 -7.35 -4.43
N LEU A 56 -4.23 -6.71 -4.34
CA LEU A 56 -4.93 -6.17 -5.52
C LEU A 56 -4.18 -5.03 -6.18
N VAL A 57 -3.50 -4.15 -5.40
CA VAL A 57 -2.56 -3.16 -5.95
C VAL A 57 -1.44 -3.85 -6.73
N SER A 58 -0.86 -4.93 -6.20
CA SER A 58 0.22 -5.64 -6.89
C SER A 58 -0.20 -6.24 -8.23
N LYS A 59 -1.49 -6.53 -8.40
CA LYS A 59 -2.10 -7.00 -9.65
C LYS A 59 -2.64 -5.88 -10.54
N GLY A 60 -2.58 -4.63 -10.09
CA GLY A 60 -3.16 -3.49 -10.82
C GLY A 60 -4.68 -3.50 -10.89
N LYS A 61 -5.37 -4.19 -9.95
CA LYS A 61 -6.82 -4.32 -9.90
C LYS A 61 -7.47 -3.13 -9.20
N ILE A 62 -8.54 -2.57 -9.78
CA ILE A 62 -9.18 -1.35 -9.28
C ILE A 62 -9.91 -1.56 -7.96
N SER A 63 -10.32 -2.80 -7.66
CA SER A 63 -10.96 -3.19 -6.40
C SER A 63 -10.06 -2.97 -5.15
N ASN A 64 -8.75 -2.72 -5.35
CA ASN A 64 -7.86 -2.34 -4.26
C ASN A 64 -8.40 -1.13 -3.48
N TYR A 65 -8.99 -0.13 -4.15
CA TYR A 65 -9.52 1.09 -3.54
C TYR A 65 -10.72 0.83 -2.63
N PHE A 66 -11.54 -0.18 -2.94
CA PHE A 66 -12.63 -0.61 -2.07
C PHE A 66 -12.10 -1.20 -0.76
N PHE A 67 -11.15 -2.13 -0.84
CA PHE A 67 -10.53 -2.72 0.35
C PHE A 67 -9.65 -1.71 1.08
N GLY A 68 -8.97 -0.82 0.37
CA GLY A 68 -8.20 0.28 0.94
C GLY A 68 -9.07 1.25 1.74
N LEU A 69 -10.31 1.49 1.32
CA LEU A 69 -11.26 2.33 2.06
C LEU A 69 -11.72 1.63 3.35
N ILE A 70 -12.04 0.32 3.30
CA ILE A 70 -12.37 -0.46 4.50
C ILE A 70 -11.19 -0.45 5.47
N PHE A 71 -9.97 -0.71 4.97
CA PHE A 71 -8.74 -0.62 5.75
C PHE A 71 -8.60 0.74 6.43
N ALA A 72 -8.69 1.83 5.67
CA ALA A 72 -8.50 3.18 6.19
C ALA A 72 -9.51 3.51 7.29
N TYR A 73 -10.81 3.20 7.08
CA TYR A 73 -11.83 3.45 8.09
C TYR A 73 -11.61 2.63 9.37
N THR A 74 -11.38 1.33 9.26
CA THR A 74 -11.19 0.47 10.44
C THR A 74 -9.89 0.80 11.17
N TYR A 75 -8.81 1.08 10.42
CA TYR A 75 -7.52 1.45 10.98
C TYR A 75 -7.55 2.80 11.70
N PHE A 76 -8.35 3.76 11.20
CA PHE A 76 -8.58 5.03 11.91
C PHE A 76 -9.09 4.82 13.33
N TYR A 77 -10.12 3.97 13.50
CA TYR A 77 -10.68 3.70 14.82
C TYR A 77 -9.72 2.89 15.71
N VAL A 78 -8.93 1.98 15.14
CA VAL A 78 -7.87 1.26 15.88
C VAL A 78 -6.82 2.25 16.37
N ALA A 79 -6.35 3.16 15.50
CA ALA A 79 -5.38 4.19 15.85
C ALA A 79 -5.93 5.16 16.91
N TRP A 80 -7.22 5.54 16.79
CA TRP A 80 -7.89 6.37 17.79
C TRP A 80 -7.95 5.69 19.15
N GLY A 81 -8.39 4.43 19.21
CA GLY A 81 -8.47 3.67 20.47
C GLY A 81 -7.13 3.53 21.19
N ASN A 82 -6.01 3.56 20.43
CA ASN A 82 -4.65 3.50 20.95
C ASN A 82 -3.96 4.88 21.09
N ASN A 83 -4.67 5.99 20.82
CA ASN A 83 -4.12 7.34 20.85
C ASN A 83 -2.93 7.59 19.89
N PHE A 84 -2.88 6.87 18.78
CA PHE A 84 -1.84 7.02 17.75
C PHE A 84 -2.16 8.20 16.82
N LEU A 85 -1.97 9.42 17.32
CA LEU A 85 -2.36 10.65 16.61
C LEU A 85 -1.69 10.81 15.24
N GLY A 86 -0.43 10.37 15.10
CA GLY A 86 0.30 10.40 13.83
C GLY A 86 -0.36 9.50 12.78
N GLU A 87 -0.74 8.29 13.16
CA GLU A 87 -1.44 7.34 12.29
C GLU A 87 -2.83 7.85 11.90
N MET A 88 -3.59 8.39 12.88
CA MET A 88 -4.90 9.01 12.59
C MET A 88 -4.79 10.11 11.54
N ASN A 89 -3.82 11.01 11.68
CA ASN A 89 -3.57 12.07 10.71
C ASN A 89 -3.18 11.53 9.34
N THR A 90 -2.32 10.51 9.29
CA THR A 90 -1.94 9.84 8.04
C THR A 90 -3.15 9.21 7.35
N VAL A 91 -4.06 8.58 8.12
CA VAL A 91 -5.29 8.02 7.56
C VAL A 91 -6.18 9.11 7.00
N LEU A 92 -6.44 10.17 7.77
CA LEU A 92 -7.36 11.25 7.38
C LEU A 92 -6.87 12.06 6.19
N TYR A 93 -5.58 12.42 6.17
CA TYR A 93 -5.04 13.36 5.18
C TYR A 93 -4.34 12.68 4.01
N VAL A 94 -3.97 11.41 4.13
CA VAL A 94 -3.27 10.68 3.07
C VAL A 94 -4.11 9.50 2.57
N TYR A 95 -4.45 8.53 3.42
CA TYR A 95 -5.05 7.28 2.94
C TYR A 95 -6.49 7.48 2.44
N ILE A 96 -7.38 8.09 3.21
CA ILE A 96 -8.78 8.27 2.78
C ILE A 96 -8.88 9.09 1.48
N PRO A 97 -8.27 10.28 1.34
CA PRO A 97 -8.31 11.02 0.09
C PRO A 97 -7.73 10.23 -1.09
N SER A 98 -6.65 9.48 -0.87
CA SER A 98 -6.02 8.70 -1.93
C SER A 98 -6.90 7.56 -2.45
N GLN A 99 -7.80 6.98 -1.65
CA GLN A 99 -8.74 5.97 -2.15
C GLN A 99 -9.68 6.56 -3.21
N PHE A 100 -10.20 7.74 -2.97
CA PHE A 100 -11.10 8.40 -3.93
C PHE A 100 -10.35 8.91 -5.15
N ILE A 101 -9.28 9.68 -4.94
CA ILE A 101 -8.50 10.26 -6.05
C ILE A 101 -7.91 9.14 -6.92
N GLY A 102 -7.32 8.13 -6.28
CA GLY A 102 -6.73 7.00 -6.98
C GLY A 102 -7.73 6.18 -7.77
N TYR A 103 -8.91 5.91 -7.19
CA TYR A 103 -9.99 5.21 -7.90
C TYR A 103 -10.35 5.92 -9.21
N PHE A 104 -10.61 7.24 -9.16
CA PHE A 104 -10.99 7.99 -10.37
C PHE A 104 -9.84 8.05 -11.38
N MET A 105 -8.60 8.20 -10.91
CA MET A 105 -7.45 8.22 -11.81
C MET A 105 -7.17 6.87 -12.45
N TRP A 106 -7.30 5.76 -11.71
CA TRP A 106 -7.10 4.43 -12.27
C TRP A 106 -8.22 4.06 -13.22
N LYS A 107 -9.49 4.34 -12.86
CA LYS A 107 -10.65 4.03 -13.69
C LYS A 107 -10.56 4.57 -15.13
N GLN A 108 -9.90 5.72 -15.32
CA GLN A 108 -9.69 6.31 -16.64
C GLN A 108 -8.56 5.63 -17.44
N HIS A 109 -7.81 4.73 -16.82
CA HIS A 109 -6.60 4.13 -17.36
C HIS A 109 -6.57 2.61 -17.12
N MET A 110 -7.73 1.97 -17.12
CA MET A 110 -7.84 0.51 -17.10
C MET A 110 -7.79 -0.02 -18.53
N GLN A 111 -7.17 -1.17 -18.69
CA GLN A 111 -7.12 -1.89 -19.98
C GLN A 111 -7.39 -3.37 -19.77
N ASN A 112 -8.00 -4.01 -20.75
CA ASN A 112 -8.13 -5.47 -20.77
C ASN A 112 -6.87 -6.10 -21.34
N ASP A 113 -6.26 -6.97 -20.57
CA ASP A 113 -5.17 -7.83 -20.97
C ASP A 113 -5.62 -9.31 -20.86
N ASN A 114 -4.80 -10.24 -21.35
CA ASN A 114 -5.06 -11.69 -21.32
C ASN A 114 -5.34 -12.25 -19.91
N GLY A 115 -5.12 -11.47 -18.88
CA GLY A 115 -5.39 -11.74 -17.46
C GLY A 115 -6.60 -11.00 -16.87
N GLY A 116 -7.45 -10.35 -17.69
CA GLY A 116 -8.53 -9.49 -17.24
C GLY A 116 -8.14 -8.02 -17.13
N GLU A 117 -9.04 -7.17 -16.61
CA GLU A 117 -8.81 -5.73 -16.52
C GLU A 117 -7.73 -5.38 -15.51
N SER A 118 -6.75 -4.59 -15.92
CA SER A 118 -5.65 -4.08 -15.07
C SER A 118 -5.29 -2.64 -15.42
N VAL A 119 -4.65 -1.94 -14.48
CA VAL A 119 -4.25 -0.54 -14.68
C VAL A 119 -3.04 -0.43 -15.62
N ILE A 120 -3.06 0.58 -16.48
CA ILE A 120 -1.92 0.97 -17.32
C ILE A 120 -0.83 1.56 -16.41
N ALA A 121 0.23 0.82 -16.17
CA ALA A 121 1.34 1.22 -15.31
C ALA A 121 2.39 2.04 -16.08
N LYS A 122 3.08 2.94 -15.38
CA LYS A 122 4.16 3.76 -15.92
C LYS A 122 5.47 3.52 -15.19
N ALA A 123 6.57 3.93 -15.83
CA ALA A 123 7.89 4.02 -15.21
C ALA A 123 8.36 5.48 -15.13
N LEU A 124 9.08 5.83 -14.08
CA LEU A 124 9.71 7.13 -13.95
C LEU A 124 10.83 7.30 -14.98
N THR A 125 10.85 8.46 -15.61
CA THR A 125 12.01 8.91 -16.40
C THR A 125 13.17 9.33 -15.49
N PRO A 126 14.41 9.46 -15.97
CA PRO A 126 15.52 10.00 -15.17
C PRO A 126 15.21 11.36 -14.53
N LYS A 127 14.48 12.23 -15.25
CA LYS A 127 13.98 13.50 -14.72
C LYS A 127 12.96 13.29 -13.60
N GLY A 128 12.05 12.31 -13.75
CA GLY A 128 11.09 11.94 -12.72
C GLY A 128 11.75 11.44 -11.44
N TRP A 129 12.82 10.66 -11.57
CA TRP A 129 13.64 10.24 -10.43
C TRP A 129 14.31 11.43 -9.71
N ALA A 130 14.89 12.36 -10.46
CA ALA A 130 15.48 13.56 -9.86
C ALA A 130 14.43 14.37 -9.08
N ILE A 131 13.25 14.57 -9.66
CA ILE A 131 12.12 15.27 -9.00
C ILE A 131 11.72 14.53 -7.73
N LEU A 132 11.53 13.21 -7.77
CA LEU A 132 11.16 12.40 -6.63
C LEU A 132 12.18 12.55 -5.49
N LEU A 133 13.46 12.35 -5.76
CA LEU A 133 14.51 12.39 -4.74
C LEU A 133 14.65 13.79 -4.12
N VAL A 134 14.60 14.84 -4.93
CA VAL A 134 14.64 16.23 -4.45
C VAL A 134 13.40 16.53 -3.61
N SER A 135 12.21 16.12 -4.07
CA SER A 135 10.94 16.35 -3.34
C SER A 135 10.92 15.61 -2.00
N VAL A 136 11.41 14.38 -1.93
CA VAL A 136 11.51 13.60 -0.68
C VAL A 136 12.52 14.28 0.26
N GLY A 137 13.68 14.72 -0.24
CA GLY A 137 14.69 15.41 0.58
C GLY A 137 14.17 16.73 1.17
N ILE A 138 13.64 17.61 0.32
CA ILE A 138 13.08 18.90 0.75
C ILE A 138 11.86 18.68 1.66
N GLY A 139 10.95 17.78 1.28
CA GLY A 139 9.76 17.46 2.07
C GLY A 139 10.12 16.97 3.46
N THR A 140 11.09 16.06 3.58
CA THR A 140 11.58 15.57 4.88
C THR A 140 12.18 16.71 5.70
N PHE A 141 13.02 17.55 5.11
CA PHE A 141 13.61 18.69 5.81
C PHE A 141 12.51 19.64 6.35
N CYS A 142 11.58 20.07 5.49
CA CYS A 142 10.49 20.96 5.86
C CYS A 142 9.59 20.34 6.93
N PHE A 143 9.23 19.07 6.79
CA PHE A 143 8.36 18.36 7.73
C PHE A 143 9.00 18.22 9.12
N VAL A 144 10.29 17.85 9.18
CA VAL A 144 11.03 17.77 10.45
C VAL A 144 11.15 19.15 11.13
N GLN A 145 11.40 20.23 10.36
CA GLN A 145 11.43 21.59 10.93
C GLN A 145 10.06 22.02 11.46
N ALA A 146 8.98 21.71 10.74
CA ALA A 146 7.62 22.00 11.17
C ALA A 146 7.25 21.26 12.47
N LEU A 147 7.61 19.97 12.58
CA LEU A 147 7.40 19.17 13.79
C LEU A 147 8.19 19.74 14.99
N LYS A 148 9.45 20.11 14.80
CA LYS A 148 10.26 20.75 15.85
C LYS A 148 9.66 22.09 16.31
N ALA A 149 9.19 22.91 15.37
CA ALA A 149 8.55 24.19 15.68
C ALA A 149 7.23 24.01 16.45
N ALA A 150 6.52 22.90 16.23
CA ALA A 150 5.30 22.51 16.96
C ALA A 150 5.58 21.87 18.32
N GLY A 151 6.85 21.76 18.76
CA GLY A 151 7.23 21.14 20.03
C GLY A 151 7.29 19.60 20.00
N GLY A 152 7.26 19.00 18.82
CA GLY A 152 7.37 17.55 18.64
C GLY A 152 8.81 17.06 18.83
N SER A 153 8.96 15.85 19.39
CA SER A 153 10.23 15.14 19.57
C SER A 153 10.59 14.25 18.37
N SER A 154 10.16 14.63 17.15
CA SER A 154 10.37 13.80 15.95
C SER A 154 11.86 13.60 15.67
N THR A 155 12.24 12.35 15.48
CA THR A 155 13.53 12.01 14.91
C THR A 155 13.51 12.27 13.39
N GLY A 156 14.67 12.51 12.78
CA GLY A 156 14.73 12.67 11.32
C GLY A 156 14.26 11.44 10.55
N LEU A 157 14.34 10.26 11.17
CA LEU A 157 13.86 9.00 10.60
C LEU A 157 12.33 8.96 10.49
N ASP A 158 11.60 9.41 11.52
CA ASP A 158 10.12 9.46 11.48
C ASP A 158 9.63 10.42 10.38
N GLY A 159 10.29 11.59 10.27
CA GLY A 159 9.99 12.52 9.19
C GLY A 159 10.27 11.95 7.80
N LEU A 160 11.37 11.23 7.64
CA LEU A 160 11.73 10.59 6.38
C LEU A 160 10.72 9.50 5.99
N THR A 161 10.39 8.60 6.91
CA THR A 161 9.42 7.51 6.64
C THR A 161 8.04 8.05 6.32
N THR A 162 7.59 9.10 6.99
CA THR A 162 6.32 9.77 6.68
C THR A 162 6.32 10.33 5.25
N ILE A 163 7.35 11.06 4.86
CA ILE A 163 7.43 11.64 3.50
C ILE A 163 7.59 10.57 2.43
N ILE A 164 8.35 9.49 2.69
CA ILE A 164 8.43 8.35 1.76
C ILE A 164 7.05 7.68 1.62
N THR A 165 6.27 7.54 2.69
CA THR A 165 4.90 7.00 2.64
C THR A 165 4.00 7.85 1.75
N VAL A 166 4.01 9.17 1.93
CA VAL A 166 3.25 10.10 1.07
C VAL A 166 3.69 9.98 -0.39
N ALA A 167 5.00 9.96 -0.65
CA ALA A 167 5.54 9.81 -2.00
C ALA A 167 5.15 8.47 -2.65
N ALA A 168 5.22 7.35 -1.90
CA ALA A 168 4.81 6.04 -2.37
C ALA A 168 3.32 6.02 -2.74
N GLN A 169 2.48 6.61 -1.90
CA GLN A 169 1.04 6.71 -2.13
C GLN A 169 0.72 7.58 -3.36
N LEU A 170 1.41 8.71 -3.54
CA LEU A 170 1.28 9.54 -4.74
C LEU A 170 1.71 8.80 -6.01
N LEU A 171 2.84 8.10 -5.97
CA LEU A 171 3.28 7.29 -7.11
C LEU A 171 2.28 6.17 -7.44
N MET A 172 1.64 5.57 -6.43
CA MET A 172 0.58 4.58 -6.62
C MET A 172 -0.61 5.19 -7.36
N ILE A 173 -1.13 6.32 -6.91
CA ILE A 173 -2.24 7.04 -7.53
C ILE A 173 -1.90 7.40 -8.98
N LEU A 174 -0.67 7.89 -9.22
CA LEU A 174 -0.16 8.26 -10.54
C LEU A 174 0.26 7.06 -11.40
N ARG A 175 0.13 5.85 -10.89
CA ARG A 175 0.39 4.58 -11.56
C ARG A 175 1.85 4.32 -11.91
N TYR A 176 2.79 4.88 -11.12
CA TYR A 176 4.22 4.62 -11.31
C TYR A 176 4.66 3.35 -10.56
N ARG A 177 5.35 2.46 -11.27
CA ARG A 177 5.87 1.20 -10.72
C ARG A 177 6.85 1.44 -9.58
N GLU A 178 7.54 2.56 -9.56
CA GLU A 178 8.54 2.94 -8.57
C GLU A 178 7.98 3.14 -7.15
N GLN A 179 6.65 3.25 -7.00
CA GLN A 179 5.99 3.16 -5.69
C GLN A 179 6.48 1.95 -4.89
N TRP A 180 6.67 0.81 -5.57
CA TRP A 180 7.08 -0.44 -4.92
C TRP A 180 8.48 -0.37 -4.32
N LEU A 181 9.40 0.37 -4.93
CA LEU A 181 10.73 0.59 -4.37
C LEU A 181 10.66 1.37 -3.05
N LEU A 182 9.76 2.35 -2.97
CA LEU A 182 9.54 3.10 -1.73
C LEU A 182 8.91 2.22 -0.66
N TRP A 183 7.91 1.39 -1.01
CA TRP A 183 7.33 0.41 -0.08
C TRP A 183 8.36 -0.63 0.39
N ILE A 184 9.26 -1.10 -0.48
CA ILE A 184 10.36 -2.01 -0.11
C ILE A 184 11.25 -1.34 0.94
N VAL A 185 11.68 -0.09 0.71
CA VAL A 185 12.50 0.66 1.67
C VAL A 185 11.78 0.81 3.01
N LEU A 186 10.50 1.20 3.01
CA LEU A 186 9.70 1.33 4.22
C LEU A 186 9.57 0.01 4.97
N ASN A 187 9.30 -1.09 4.28
CA ASN A 187 9.16 -2.40 4.91
C ASN A 187 10.49 -2.89 5.52
N VAL A 188 11.63 -2.66 4.83
CA VAL A 188 12.96 -2.99 5.39
C VAL A 188 13.24 -2.19 6.65
N LEU A 189 12.98 -0.87 6.63
CA LEU A 189 13.14 -0.03 7.83
C LEU A 189 12.22 -0.48 8.98
N SER A 190 10.98 -0.84 8.67
CA SER A 190 10.02 -1.33 9.66
C SER A 190 10.45 -2.68 10.24
N ILE A 191 10.96 -3.61 9.42
CA ILE A 191 11.50 -4.90 9.89
C ILE A 191 12.64 -4.67 10.89
N LEU A 192 13.56 -3.75 10.59
CA LEU A 192 14.67 -3.43 11.49
C LEU A 192 14.19 -2.77 12.78
N LEU A 193 13.20 -1.87 12.69
CA LEU A 193 12.63 -1.16 13.84
C LEU A 193 11.87 -2.11 14.78
N TRP A 194 11.14 -3.08 14.24
CA TRP A 194 10.29 -4.00 14.98
C TRP A 194 10.90 -5.41 15.15
N ALA A 195 12.23 -5.53 15.04
CA ALA A 195 12.93 -6.83 15.09
C ALA A 195 12.66 -7.61 16.40
N GLU A 196 12.40 -6.91 17.50
CA GLU A 196 12.13 -7.52 18.81
C GLU A 196 10.65 -7.91 19.01
N GLN A 197 9.76 -7.54 18.08
CA GLN A 197 8.33 -7.86 18.16
C GLN A 197 7.94 -8.86 17.04
N PRO A 198 7.84 -10.17 17.34
CA PRO A 198 7.67 -11.22 16.32
C PRO A 198 6.47 -11.02 15.40
N ALA A 199 5.32 -10.55 15.93
CA ALA A 199 4.12 -10.32 15.14
C ALA A 199 4.31 -9.20 14.11
N MET A 200 4.93 -8.09 14.49
CA MET A 200 5.23 -6.96 13.62
C MET A 200 6.32 -7.32 12.60
N TYR A 201 7.37 -7.99 13.04
CA TYR A 201 8.42 -8.51 12.18
C TYR A 201 7.85 -9.39 11.05
N LEU A 202 6.96 -10.32 11.40
CA LEU A 202 6.32 -11.23 10.44
C LEU A 202 5.43 -10.47 9.46
N MET A 203 4.65 -9.53 9.96
CA MET A 203 3.75 -8.70 9.13
C MET A 203 4.54 -7.88 8.10
N TYR A 204 5.58 -7.15 8.52
CA TYR A 204 6.39 -6.36 7.60
C TYR A 204 7.21 -7.22 6.63
N SER A 205 7.62 -8.42 7.05
CA SER A 205 8.25 -9.40 6.16
C SER A 205 7.28 -9.84 5.06
N ALA A 206 6.02 -10.09 5.38
CA ALA A 206 4.97 -10.39 4.42
C ALA A 206 4.73 -9.22 3.46
N TYR A 207 4.66 -7.98 3.96
CA TYR A 207 4.52 -6.79 3.12
C TYR A 207 5.74 -6.57 2.22
N LEU A 208 6.95 -6.85 2.70
CA LEU A 208 8.17 -6.79 1.89
C LEU A 208 8.09 -7.76 0.71
N LEU A 209 7.73 -9.01 0.98
CA LEU A 209 7.57 -10.03 -0.07
C LEU A 209 6.50 -9.63 -1.09
N ASN A 210 5.36 -9.09 -0.62
CA ASN A 210 4.32 -8.56 -1.51
C ASN A 210 4.83 -7.36 -2.34
N SER A 211 5.65 -6.50 -1.77
CA SER A 211 6.21 -5.33 -2.48
C SER A 211 7.22 -5.75 -3.56
N LEU A 212 8.03 -6.76 -3.30
CA LEU A 212 8.94 -7.35 -4.30
C LEU A 212 8.14 -7.96 -5.47
N TYR A 213 7.09 -8.71 -5.16
CA TYR A 213 6.19 -9.26 -6.17
C TYR A 213 5.46 -8.16 -6.95
N GLY A 214 4.97 -7.13 -6.26
CA GLY A 214 4.32 -5.98 -6.86
C GLY A 214 5.22 -5.25 -7.86
N TYR A 215 6.48 -5.00 -7.49
CA TYR A 215 7.46 -4.41 -8.41
C TYR A 215 7.69 -5.27 -9.66
N TYR A 216 7.85 -6.58 -9.47
CA TYR A 216 7.98 -7.51 -10.59
C TYR A 216 6.77 -7.48 -11.52
N ASN A 217 5.56 -7.56 -10.96
CA ASN A 217 4.33 -7.59 -11.76
C ASN A 217 4.10 -6.25 -12.48
N TRP A 218 4.30 -5.13 -11.80
CA TRP A 218 4.17 -3.80 -12.41
C TRP A 218 5.23 -3.52 -13.48
N THR A 219 6.41 -4.14 -13.38
CA THR A 219 7.41 -4.08 -14.45
C THR A 219 6.91 -4.77 -15.73
N LYS A 220 6.08 -5.82 -15.60
CA LYS A 220 5.42 -6.45 -16.74
C LYS A 220 4.32 -5.58 -17.32
N LEU A 221 3.49 -4.96 -16.46
CA LEU A 221 2.44 -4.05 -16.91
C LEU A 221 3.02 -2.86 -17.70
N VAL A 222 4.13 -2.28 -17.25
CA VAL A 222 4.83 -1.21 -18.00
C VAL A 222 5.34 -1.69 -19.36
N LYS A 223 5.87 -2.91 -19.44
CA LYS A 223 6.38 -3.46 -20.72
C LYS A 223 5.27 -3.80 -21.71
N ALA A 224 4.12 -4.23 -21.23
CA ALA A 224 2.96 -4.53 -22.08
C ALA A 224 2.42 -3.29 -22.81
N GLU A 225 2.60 -2.09 -22.25
CA GLU A 225 2.19 -0.81 -22.87
C GLU A 225 3.17 -0.36 -23.97
N SER A 226 4.42 -0.83 -23.96
CA SER A 226 5.45 -0.39 -24.91
C SER A 226 5.47 -1.17 -26.24
N HIS A 227 4.52 -2.08 -26.44
CA HIS A 227 4.28 -2.86 -27.65
C HIS A 227 2.86 -2.66 -28.18
#